data_4a505f188da1c0616c4867d57caf1315
#
_entry.id   4a505f188da1c0616c4867d57caf1315
#
_cell.length_a   1.000
_cell.length_b   1.000
_cell.length_c   1.000
_cell.angle_alpha   90.00
_cell.angle_beta   90.00
_cell.angle_gamma   90.00
#
_symmetry.space_group_name_H-M   'P 1'
#
loop_
_entity.id
_entity.type
_entity.pdbx_description
1 polymer ?
#
loop_
_entity_poly.entity_id
_entity_poly.type
_entity_poly.pdbx_seq_one_letter_code
_entity_poly.pdbx_strand_id
1 'polypeptide(L)'
;MAMAPTEATRPRPTGSRYQKLRCGVRGPNGLSHDQVVQNQRTRLYEAMVEIAATRGYQATTIKAVCALAGVSRQTFYDLFGSDKEACFLGAYDYVVGRAVESINVAYRGEEDSERRLCRAFEQFALEVAGEPQAARFALLETFGAGRAAFARMDRGRAMFEAMIAASIAGPSDGVTLSPTIAKGIVGGVERVSRVYLLAGKVDELPSKADELSAWVSSYRPWCCSTPDETPRAPARPQPRLRGKDEGLRILRAAAAIAASDGYSGLSGARITRLAGVSEDTFASLYNGATAIEDCFLAAFDLLGAEVLVCGARASRAAAGWPDGVRSGITALLDHVAAHPFVGSVAFIEIFSVGPSAIERRSRLLQRFADVFIKRMPDSQRPSELVAEAIVGGIWALIHDYVVRGQVHRLHELADDATYLALTPVVGHEAAVQLILGDGRSIRPARDLRPAG
;
A
#
# COMPACT_ATOMS: atom_id res chain seq x y z
N MET A 1 -29.14 43.90 -9.18
CA MET A 1 -28.15 43.55 -10.22
C MET A 1 -26.97 42.94 -9.47
N ALA A 2 -26.98 41.61 -9.29
CA ALA A 2 -25.98 40.88 -8.56
C ALA A 2 -24.99 40.29 -9.59
N MET A 3 -23.70 40.66 -9.46
CA MET A 3 -22.62 40.13 -10.27
C MET A 3 -22.34 38.67 -9.92
N ALA A 4 -22.31 37.82 -10.93
CA ALA A 4 -21.88 36.43 -10.81
C ALA A 4 -20.37 36.34 -10.49
N PRO A 5 -19.91 35.33 -9.71
CA PRO A 5 -18.49 35.16 -9.44
C PRO A 5 -17.74 34.61 -10.65
N THR A 6 -16.64 35.26 -10.95
CA THR A 6 -15.69 34.97 -12.01
C THR A 6 -15.11 33.57 -11.83
N GLU A 7 -15.25 32.69 -12.83
CA GLU A 7 -14.56 31.42 -12.94
C GLU A 7 -13.05 31.60 -12.81
N ALA A 8 -12.48 31.09 -11.72
CA ALA A 8 -11.03 31.00 -11.54
C ALA A 8 -10.47 30.04 -12.59
N THR A 9 -9.71 30.60 -13.51
CA THR A 9 -8.99 29.89 -14.58
C THR A 9 -8.01 28.88 -13.93
N ARG A 10 -8.35 27.58 -14.03
CA ARG A 10 -7.44 26.50 -13.66
C ARG A 10 -6.17 26.61 -14.51
N PRO A 11 -4.95 26.55 -13.92
CA PRO A 11 -3.73 26.53 -14.70
C PRO A 11 -3.76 25.29 -15.62
N ARG A 12 -3.55 25.51 -16.92
CA ARG A 12 -3.38 24.42 -17.88
C ARG A 12 -2.13 23.63 -17.47
N PRO A 13 -2.19 22.30 -17.41
CA PRO A 13 -1.01 21.49 -17.15
C PRO A 13 0.02 21.78 -18.26
N THR A 14 1.20 22.17 -17.87
CA THR A 14 2.39 22.27 -18.73
C THR A 14 2.53 20.94 -19.46
N GLY A 15 2.55 21.00 -20.80
CA GLY A 15 2.38 19.86 -21.69
C GLY A 15 3.17 18.63 -21.30
N SER A 16 2.43 17.57 -21.04
CA SER A 16 2.92 16.22 -20.83
C SER A 16 3.90 15.82 -21.94
N ARG A 17 4.99 15.14 -21.61
CA ARG A 17 5.93 14.50 -22.57
C ARG A 17 5.19 13.65 -23.61
N TYR A 18 3.99 13.20 -23.31
CA TYR A 18 3.09 12.39 -24.13
C TYR A 18 2.58 13.10 -25.41
N GLN A 19 2.59 14.42 -25.48
CA GLN A 19 2.20 15.14 -26.72
C GLN A 19 3.24 15.04 -27.85
N LYS A 20 4.50 14.66 -27.56
CA LYS A 20 5.56 14.57 -28.58
C LYS A 20 5.56 13.28 -29.40
N LEU A 21 4.80 12.26 -29.00
CA LEU A 21 4.72 10.96 -29.70
C LEU A 21 3.66 10.91 -30.81
N ARG A 22 3.02 12.03 -31.14
CA ARG A 22 2.10 12.10 -32.27
C ARG A 22 2.85 12.02 -33.58
N CYS A 23 2.62 10.93 -34.29
CA CYS A 23 2.97 10.67 -35.69
C CYS A 23 4.44 10.84 -36.03
N GLY A 24 5.17 9.72 -36.08
CA GLY A 24 6.38 9.62 -36.89
C GLY A 24 6.06 10.04 -38.32
N VAL A 25 6.72 11.09 -38.81
CA VAL A 25 6.65 11.55 -40.19
C VAL A 25 6.96 10.35 -41.10
N ARG A 26 6.08 10.02 -42.04
CA ARG A 26 6.40 9.11 -43.14
C ARG A 26 7.52 9.75 -43.98
N GLY A 27 8.77 9.40 -43.64
CA GLY A 27 9.94 9.73 -44.42
C GLY A 27 10.34 8.56 -45.30
N PRO A 28 11.24 8.75 -46.28
CA PRO A 28 11.70 7.68 -47.19
C PRO A 28 12.42 6.52 -46.48
N ASN A 29 12.78 6.64 -45.18
CA ASN A 29 13.25 5.58 -44.33
C ASN A 29 12.14 5.19 -43.34
N GLY A 30 11.05 4.56 -43.81
CA GLY A 30 9.90 4.18 -42.99
C GLY A 30 10.29 3.31 -41.80
N LEU A 31 9.64 3.53 -40.66
CA LEU A 31 9.76 2.67 -39.49
C LEU A 31 9.47 1.21 -39.86
N SER A 32 10.26 0.28 -39.36
CA SER A 32 9.98 -1.15 -39.51
C SER A 32 8.63 -1.49 -38.88
N HIS A 33 8.03 -2.60 -39.29
CA HIS A 33 6.78 -3.08 -38.70
C HIS A 33 6.88 -3.17 -37.17
N ASP A 34 7.97 -3.72 -36.66
CA ASP A 34 8.21 -3.85 -35.21
C ASP A 34 8.32 -2.50 -34.51
N GLN A 35 8.94 -1.50 -35.14
CA GLN A 35 9.00 -0.14 -34.60
C GLN A 35 7.62 0.52 -34.54
N VAL A 36 6.78 0.28 -35.54
CA VAL A 36 5.39 0.78 -35.56
C VAL A 36 4.59 0.11 -34.42
N VAL A 37 4.68 -1.21 -34.30
CA VAL A 37 4.01 -1.98 -33.22
C VAL A 37 4.46 -1.50 -31.85
N GLN A 38 5.76 -1.33 -31.66
CA GLN A 38 6.30 -0.84 -30.39
C GLN A 38 5.86 0.58 -30.06
N ASN A 39 5.83 1.47 -31.04
CA ASN A 39 5.30 2.85 -30.88
C ASN A 39 3.82 2.84 -30.47
N GLN A 40 2.98 2.03 -31.16
CA GLN A 40 1.57 1.90 -30.83
C GLN A 40 1.37 1.34 -29.42
N ARG A 41 2.17 0.35 -29.03
CA ARG A 41 2.13 -0.23 -27.68
C ARG A 41 2.47 0.81 -26.62
N THR A 42 3.56 1.57 -26.80
CA THR A 42 3.96 2.64 -25.89
C THR A 42 2.87 3.69 -25.73
N ARG A 43 2.24 4.14 -26.84
CA ARG A 43 1.13 5.10 -26.79
C ARG A 43 -0.09 4.57 -26.05
N LEU A 44 -0.39 3.28 -26.17
CA LEU A 44 -1.47 2.63 -25.43
C LEU A 44 -1.14 2.55 -23.92
N TYR A 45 0.12 2.28 -23.57
CA TYR A 45 0.57 2.29 -22.16
C TYR A 45 0.43 3.68 -21.55
N GLU A 46 0.90 4.72 -22.24
CA GLU A 46 0.81 6.10 -21.78
C GLU A 46 -0.65 6.56 -21.62
N ALA A 47 -1.52 6.22 -22.58
CA ALA A 47 -2.94 6.51 -22.48
C ALA A 47 -3.61 5.75 -21.33
N MET A 48 -3.20 4.50 -21.06
CA MET A 48 -3.67 3.70 -19.93
C MET A 48 -3.29 4.38 -18.62
N VAL A 49 -2.02 4.80 -18.47
CA VAL A 49 -1.51 5.52 -17.29
C VAL A 49 -2.32 6.79 -17.03
N GLU A 50 -2.49 7.64 -18.05
CA GLU A 50 -3.20 8.92 -17.93
C GLU A 50 -4.65 8.74 -17.48
N ILE A 51 -5.38 7.80 -18.15
CA ILE A 51 -6.80 7.60 -17.86
C ILE A 51 -6.98 6.92 -16.49
N ALA A 52 -6.19 5.89 -16.19
CA ALA A 52 -6.32 5.19 -14.92
C ALA A 52 -5.93 6.09 -13.74
N ALA A 53 -4.85 6.88 -13.84
CA ALA A 53 -4.46 7.82 -12.81
C ALA A 53 -5.50 8.91 -12.54
N THR A 54 -6.30 9.28 -13.57
CA THR A 54 -7.30 10.35 -13.47
C THR A 54 -8.67 9.85 -13.01
N ARG A 55 -9.10 8.67 -13.51
CA ARG A 55 -10.47 8.16 -13.36
C ARG A 55 -10.56 6.89 -12.52
N GLY A 56 -9.42 6.28 -12.19
CA GLY A 56 -9.32 4.97 -11.59
C GLY A 56 -9.35 3.84 -12.62
N TYR A 57 -8.77 2.70 -12.25
CA TYR A 57 -8.72 1.50 -13.11
C TYR A 57 -10.12 1.01 -13.50
N GLN A 58 -11.07 1.00 -12.55
CA GLN A 58 -12.41 0.46 -12.81
C GLN A 58 -13.16 1.28 -13.88
N ALA A 59 -13.04 2.60 -13.85
CA ALA A 59 -13.68 3.49 -14.83
C ALA A 59 -12.92 3.58 -16.17
N THR A 60 -11.73 2.98 -16.26
CA THR A 60 -10.94 2.96 -17.50
C THR A 60 -11.53 1.97 -18.50
N THR A 61 -11.79 2.45 -19.74
CA THR A 61 -12.34 1.63 -20.84
C THR A 61 -11.37 1.54 -22.02
N ILE A 62 -11.35 0.41 -22.72
CA ILE A 62 -10.56 0.23 -23.96
C ILE A 62 -10.85 1.33 -24.97
N LYS A 63 -12.13 1.74 -25.11
CA LYS A 63 -12.54 2.84 -25.98
C LYS A 63 -11.81 4.14 -25.67
N ALA A 64 -11.74 4.51 -24.40
CA ALA A 64 -11.09 5.74 -23.95
C ALA A 64 -9.57 5.66 -24.15
N VAL A 65 -8.95 4.52 -23.83
CA VAL A 65 -7.50 4.29 -24.02
C VAL A 65 -7.13 4.40 -25.50
N CYS A 66 -7.85 3.73 -26.40
CA CYS A 66 -7.61 3.80 -27.84
C CYS A 66 -7.79 5.23 -28.41
N ALA A 67 -8.82 5.94 -27.95
CA ALA A 67 -9.09 7.31 -28.39
C ALA A 67 -7.96 8.27 -27.97
N LEU A 68 -7.48 8.17 -26.74
CA LEU A 68 -6.38 9.00 -26.25
C LEU A 68 -5.05 8.64 -26.92
N ALA A 69 -4.78 7.36 -27.08
CA ALA A 69 -3.59 6.85 -27.77
C ALA A 69 -3.57 7.19 -29.28
N GLY A 70 -4.71 7.50 -29.88
CA GLY A 70 -4.86 7.63 -31.34
C GLY A 70 -4.55 6.32 -32.08
N VAL A 71 -4.97 5.19 -31.50
CA VAL A 71 -4.76 3.83 -32.01
C VAL A 71 -6.12 3.19 -32.22
N SER A 72 -6.28 2.37 -33.29
CA SER A 72 -7.54 1.70 -33.57
C SER A 72 -7.84 0.63 -32.52
N ARG A 73 -9.14 0.33 -32.29
CA ARG A 73 -9.52 -0.79 -31.42
C ARG A 73 -9.01 -2.13 -31.96
N GLN A 74 -8.98 -2.30 -33.27
CA GLN A 74 -8.42 -3.51 -33.89
C GLN A 74 -6.97 -3.69 -33.50
N THR A 75 -6.15 -2.64 -33.59
CA THR A 75 -4.75 -2.68 -33.14
C THR A 75 -4.61 -2.99 -31.64
N PHE A 76 -5.52 -2.46 -30.80
CA PHE A 76 -5.54 -2.82 -29.39
C PHE A 76 -5.80 -4.32 -29.20
N TYR A 77 -6.79 -4.87 -29.90
CA TYR A 77 -7.10 -6.30 -29.81
C TYR A 77 -6.00 -7.19 -30.37
N ASP A 78 -5.31 -6.75 -31.42
CA ASP A 78 -4.16 -7.46 -31.97
C ASP A 78 -2.98 -7.51 -30.97
N LEU A 79 -2.82 -6.47 -30.12
CA LEU A 79 -1.71 -6.36 -29.16
C LEU A 79 -2.01 -7.00 -27.80
N PHE A 80 -3.26 -6.95 -27.32
CA PHE A 80 -3.64 -7.32 -25.96
C PHE A 80 -4.87 -8.26 -25.91
N GLY A 81 -5.42 -8.68 -27.04
CA GLY A 81 -6.72 -9.34 -27.06
C GLY A 81 -7.83 -8.37 -26.60
N SER A 82 -8.90 -8.92 -26.05
CA SER A 82 -9.98 -8.11 -25.43
C SER A 82 -9.71 -7.75 -23.98
N ASP A 83 -8.45 -7.91 -23.52
CA ASP A 83 -8.08 -7.83 -22.12
C ASP A 83 -7.51 -6.45 -21.74
N LYS A 84 -8.33 -5.66 -21.04
CA LYS A 84 -7.93 -4.38 -20.43
C LYS A 84 -6.81 -4.59 -19.42
N GLU A 85 -6.85 -5.70 -18.66
CA GLU A 85 -5.88 -6.02 -17.62
C GLU A 85 -4.49 -6.25 -18.22
N ALA A 86 -4.39 -6.96 -19.36
CA ALA A 86 -3.12 -7.17 -20.05
C ALA A 86 -2.45 -5.85 -20.46
N CYS A 87 -3.22 -4.88 -20.97
CA CYS A 87 -2.71 -3.55 -21.27
C CYS A 87 -2.28 -2.79 -20.02
N PHE A 88 -3.05 -2.88 -18.93
CA PHE A 88 -2.73 -2.25 -17.65
C PHE A 88 -1.43 -2.82 -17.06
N LEU A 89 -1.28 -4.14 -17.04
CA LEU A 89 -0.08 -4.81 -16.54
C LEU A 89 1.16 -4.46 -17.36
N GLY A 90 1.02 -4.37 -18.70
CA GLY A 90 2.11 -3.93 -19.56
C GLY A 90 2.49 -2.46 -19.33
N ALA A 91 1.50 -1.59 -19.08
CA ALA A 91 1.74 -0.20 -18.71
C ALA A 91 2.43 -0.07 -17.35
N TYR A 92 2.07 -0.94 -16.39
CA TYR A 92 2.72 -1.01 -15.09
C TYR A 92 4.21 -1.40 -15.23
N ASP A 93 4.50 -2.46 -15.98
CA ASP A 93 5.88 -2.89 -16.22
C ASP A 93 6.70 -1.79 -16.93
N TYR A 94 6.08 -1.06 -17.85
CA TYR A 94 6.72 0.05 -18.57
C TYR A 94 7.08 1.21 -17.62
N VAL A 95 6.15 1.63 -16.76
CA VAL A 95 6.37 2.73 -15.81
C VAL A 95 7.40 2.34 -14.75
N VAL A 96 7.17 1.21 -14.08
CA VAL A 96 8.02 0.76 -12.97
C VAL A 96 9.40 0.38 -13.46
N GLY A 97 9.51 -0.26 -14.64
CA GLY A 97 10.81 -0.62 -15.22
C GLY A 97 11.70 0.60 -15.45
N ARG A 98 11.14 1.70 -15.98
CA ARG A 98 11.88 2.97 -16.17
C ARG A 98 12.33 3.58 -14.85
N ALA A 99 11.44 3.63 -13.86
CA ALA A 99 11.77 4.18 -12.56
C ALA A 99 12.86 3.36 -11.86
N VAL A 100 12.74 2.01 -11.89
CA VAL A 100 13.73 1.10 -11.32
C VAL A 100 15.09 1.26 -12.00
N GLU A 101 15.14 1.39 -13.33
CA GLU A 101 16.40 1.61 -14.07
C GLU A 101 17.08 2.91 -13.63
N SER A 102 16.31 4.02 -13.59
CA SER A 102 16.80 5.33 -13.14
C SER A 102 17.33 5.30 -11.71
N ILE A 103 16.62 4.66 -10.79
CA ILE A 103 17.01 4.52 -9.39
C ILE A 103 18.27 3.65 -9.25
N ASN A 104 18.35 2.55 -9.99
CA ASN A 104 19.54 1.70 -10.00
C ASN A 104 20.78 2.42 -10.51
N VAL A 105 20.62 3.28 -11.53
CA VAL A 105 21.75 4.10 -12.04
C VAL A 105 22.23 5.06 -10.94
N ALA A 106 21.32 5.74 -10.26
CA ALA A 106 21.67 6.64 -9.16
C ALA A 106 22.34 5.89 -7.99
N TYR A 107 21.80 4.73 -7.60
CA TYR A 107 22.35 3.87 -6.55
C TYR A 107 23.76 3.38 -6.84
N ARG A 108 24.00 2.90 -8.07
CA ARG A 108 25.31 2.35 -8.48
C ARG A 108 26.34 3.44 -8.81
N GLY A 109 25.86 4.62 -9.18
CA GLY A 109 26.72 5.78 -9.49
C GLY A 109 27.31 6.45 -8.26
N GLU A 110 26.82 6.14 -7.05
CA GLU A 110 27.36 6.66 -5.79
C GLU A 110 28.49 5.74 -5.28
N GLU A 111 29.68 6.28 -5.08
CA GLU A 111 30.85 5.54 -4.62
C GLU A 111 30.77 5.28 -3.10
N ASP A 112 30.25 6.26 -2.34
CA ASP A 112 30.07 6.16 -0.90
C ASP A 112 28.89 5.22 -0.57
N SER A 113 29.19 4.09 0.04
CA SER A 113 28.21 3.06 0.39
C SER A 113 27.14 3.55 1.36
N GLU A 114 27.47 4.49 2.26
CA GLU A 114 26.51 5.06 3.21
C GLU A 114 25.52 6.01 2.52
N ARG A 115 25.95 6.64 1.43
CA ARG A 115 25.12 7.57 0.65
C ARG A 115 24.31 6.91 -0.46
N ARG A 116 24.59 5.67 -0.83
CA ARG A 116 23.89 4.96 -1.92
C ARG A 116 22.38 4.93 -1.74
N LEU A 117 21.92 4.62 -0.53
CA LEU A 117 20.49 4.63 -0.23
C LEU A 117 19.88 6.03 -0.34
N CYS A 118 20.55 7.04 0.16
CA CYS A 118 20.09 8.42 0.05
C CYS A 118 19.92 8.82 -1.43
N ARG A 119 20.92 8.50 -2.28
CA ARG A 119 20.85 8.76 -3.72
C ARG A 119 19.71 7.99 -4.41
N ALA A 120 19.46 6.74 -4.00
CA ALA A 120 18.32 5.98 -4.50
C ALA A 120 16.98 6.60 -4.10
N PHE A 121 16.83 7.07 -2.85
CA PHE A 121 15.61 7.76 -2.38
C PHE A 121 15.43 9.13 -3.02
N GLU A 122 16.50 9.90 -3.21
CA GLU A 122 16.44 11.17 -3.96
C GLU A 122 15.91 10.93 -5.38
N GLN A 123 16.48 9.93 -6.09
CA GLN A 123 16.07 9.61 -7.45
C GLN A 123 14.63 9.09 -7.50
N PHE A 124 14.23 8.22 -6.57
CA PHE A 124 12.85 7.77 -6.45
C PHE A 124 11.89 8.95 -6.23
N ALA A 125 12.23 9.86 -5.33
CA ALA A 125 11.42 11.03 -5.04
C ALA A 125 11.32 11.97 -6.25
N LEU A 126 12.41 12.12 -7.01
CA LEU A 126 12.43 12.89 -8.26
C LEU A 126 11.58 12.25 -9.35
N GLU A 127 11.56 10.90 -9.47
CA GLU A 127 10.67 10.19 -10.40
C GLU A 127 9.19 10.42 -10.03
N VAL A 128 8.85 10.33 -8.73
CA VAL A 128 7.48 10.58 -8.24
C VAL A 128 7.05 12.02 -8.48
N ALA A 129 7.93 12.99 -8.20
CA ALA A 129 7.64 14.41 -8.40
C ALA A 129 7.59 14.80 -9.89
N GLY A 130 8.48 14.22 -10.71
CA GLY A 130 8.57 14.51 -12.14
C GLY A 130 7.44 13.91 -12.98
N GLU A 131 6.89 12.77 -12.56
CA GLU A 131 5.84 12.03 -13.27
C GLU A 131 4.67 11.65 -12.32
N PRO A 132 3.94 12.64 -11.76
CA PRO A 132 2.92 12.36 -10.72
C PRO A 132 1.79 11.43 -11.19
N GLN A 133 1.43 11.48 -12.47
CA GLN A 133 0.41 10.58 -13.04
C GLN A 133 0.91 9.13 -13.09
N ALA A 134 2.16 8.91 -13.50
CA ALA A 134 2.78 7.60 -13.49
C ALA A 134 2.93 7.06 -12.06
N ALA A 135 3.33 7.90 -11.12
CA ALA A 135 3.42 7.54 -9.71
C ALA A 135 2.04 7.22 -9.12
N ARG A 136 1.00 8.01 -9.43
CA ARG A 136 -0.39 7.74 -9.02
C ARG A 136 -0.88 6.41 -9.59
N PHE A 137 -0.64 6.17 -10.87
CA PHE A 137 -0.97 4.91 -11.52
C PHE A 137 -0.30 3.71 -10.83
N ALA A 138 1.02 3.76 -10.60
CA ALA A 138 1.77 2.65 -10.03
C ALA A 138 1.50 2.43 -8.53
N LEU A 139 1.34 3.51 -7.75
CA LEU A 139 1.25 3.43 -6.28
C LEU A 139 -0.19 3.39 -5.75
N LEU A 140 -1.19 3.83 -6.52
CA LEU A 140 -2.57 3.89 -6.05
C LEU A 140 -3.50 2.98 -6.87
N GLU A 141 -3.45 3.04 -8.21
CA GLU A 141 -4.44 2.38 -9.06
C GLU A 141 -4.19 0.88 -9.24
N THR A 142 -2.95 0.42 -9.05
CA THR A 142 -2.56 -0.99 -9.16
C THR A 142 -3.32 -1.88 -8.19
N PHE A 143 -3.68 -1.37 -7.02
CA PHE A 143 -4.48 -2.11 -6.05
C PHE A 143 -5.89 -2.46 -6.55
N GLY A 144 -6.49 -1.61 -7.39
CA GLY A 144 -7.81 -1.85 -7.98
C GLY A 144 -7.82 -2.78 -9.20
N ALA A 145 -6.65 -3.17 -9.71
CA ALA A 145 -6.51 -3.94 -10.95
C ALA A 145 -6.47 -5.47 -10.75
N GLY A 146 -6.63 -5.97 -9.52
CA GLY A 146 -6.78 -7.39 -9.23
C GLY A 146 -5.50 -8.15 -8.90
N ARG A 147 -5.62 -9.49 -8.78
CA ARG A 147 -4.52 -10.35 -8.29
C ARG A 147 -3.26 -10.34 -9.16
N ALA A 148 -3.42 -10.27 -10.48
CA ALA A 148 -2.28 -10.26 -11.37
C ALA A 148 -1.45 -8.96 -11.21
N ALA A 149 -2.12 -7.83 -10.94
CA ALA A 149 -1.47 -6.57 -10.63
C ALA A 149 -0.69 -6.63 -9.31
N PHE A 150 -1.22 -7.28 -8.28
CA PHE A 150 -0.49 -7.53 -7.03
C PHE A 150 0.80 -8.33 -7.27
N ALA A 151 0.73 -9.42 -8.04
CA ALA A 151 1.90 -10.24 -8.35
C ALA A 151 2.98 -9.45 -9.13
N ARG A 152 2.56 -8.48 -9.98
CA ARG A 152 3.49 -7.56 -10.66
C ARG A 152 4.11 -6.57 -9.69
N MET A 153 3.32 -6.01 -8.81
CA MET A 153 3.76 -5.08 -7.77
C MET A 153 4.78 -5.73 -6.82
N ASP A 154 4.52 -6.97 -6.38
CA ASP A 154 5.45 -7.71 -5.53
C ASP A 154 6.81 -7.95 -6.20
N ARG A 155 6.84 -8.24 -7.52
CA ARG A 155 8.10 -8.37 -8.25
C ARG A 155 8.88 -7.05 -8.34
N GLY A 156 8.18 -5.94 -8.55
CA GLY A 156 8.79 -4.61 -8.53
C GLY A 156 9.39 -4.28 -7.16
N ARG A 157 8.65 -4.57 -6.09
CA ARG A 157 9.10 -4.35 -4.70
C ARG A 157 10.31 -5.19 -4.32
N ALA A 158 10.37 -6.45 -4.75
CA ALA A 158 11.48 -7.35 -4.43
C ALA A 158 12.85 -6.78 -4.85
N MET A 159 12.91 -5.97 -5.91
CA MET A 159 14.15 -5.31 -6.33
C MET A 159 14.58 -4.23 -5.31
N PHE A 160 13.63 -3.44 -4.79
CA PHE A 160 13.91 -2.43 -3.76
C PHE A 160 14.24 -3.09 -2.41
N GLU A 161 13.54 -4.17 -2.06
CA GLU A 161 13.83 -4.98 -0.86
C GLU A 161 15.28 -5.50 -0.89
N ALA A 162 15.71 -6.03 -2.03
CA ALA A 162 17.09 -6.51 -2.22
C ALA A 162 18.11 -5.37 -2.14
N MET A 163 17.82 -4.21 -2.73
CA MET A 163 18.69 -3.02 -2.65
C MET A 163 18.86 -2.55 -1.21
N ILE A 164 17.78 -2.45 -0.45
CA ILE A 164 17.80 -2.05 0.96
C ILE A 164 18.57 -3.07 1.80
N ALA A 165 18.30 -4.37 1.60
CA ALA A 165 18.99 -5.43 2.33
C ALA A 165 20.51 -5.42 2.07
N ALA A 166 20.93 -5.20 0.81
CA ALA A 166 22.33 -5.10 0.43
C ALA A 166 23.02 -3.86 1.04
N SER A 167 22.30 -2.76 1.20
CA SER A 167 22.86 -1.51 1.76
C SER A 167 23.03 -1.55 3.27
N ILE A 168 22.21 -2.35 3.97
CA ILE A 168 22.26 -2.50 5.44
C ILE A 168 23.17 -3.65 5.85
N ALA A 169 23.52 -4.57 4.94
CA ALA A 169 24.43 -5.68 5.22
C ALA A 169 25.82 -5.15 5.57
N GLY A 170 26.28 -5.50 6.79
CA GLY A 170 27.65 -5.17 7.22
C GLY A 170 28.69 -5.94 6.39
N PRO A 171 29.90 -5.39 6.22
CA PRO A 171 30.92 -5.96 5.34
C PRO A 171 31.53 -7.31 5.80
N SER A 172 31.27 -7.77 7.02
CA SER A 172 32.11 -8.83 7.63
C SER A 172 31.39 -10.14 7.98
N ASP A 173 30.08 -10.19 8.17
CA ASP A 173 29.47 -11.33 8.86
C ASP A 173 28.44 -12.14 8.06
N GLY A 174 28.17 -11.81 6.80
CA GLY A 174 27.18 -12.52 6.00
C GLY A 174 25.74 -12.41 6.51
N VAL A 175 25.51 -11.57 7.53
CA VAL A 175 24.18 -11.33 8.09
C VAL A 175 23.50 -10.24 7.29
N THR A 176 22.39 -10.60 6.66
CA THR A 176 21.56 -9.68 5.88
C THR A 176 20.36 -9.21 6.70
N LEU A 177 19.79 -8.06 6.31
CA LEU A 177 18.52 -7.59 6.87
C LEU A 177 17.42 -8.65 6.63
N SER A 178 16.57 -8.87 7.65
CA SER A 178 15.40 -9.75 7.49
C SER A 178 14.55 -9.35 6.28
N PRO A 179 14.17 -10.30 5.40
CA PRO A 179 13.28 -10.01 4.27
C PRO A 179 11.96 -9.36 4.71
N THR A 180 11.44 -9.71 5.88
CA THR A 180 10.24 -9.10 6.46
C THR A 180 10.47 -7.63 6.75
N ILE A 181 11.61 -7.28 7.36
CA ILE A 181 11.94 -5.88 7.64
C ILE A 181 12.17 -5.09 6.35
N ALA A 182 12.90 -5.65 5.38
CA ALA A 182 13.09 -5.00 4.07
C ALA A 182 11.74 -4.71 3.38
N LYS A 183 10.81 -5.67 3.40
CA LYS A 183 9.43 -5.50 2.91
C LYS A 183 8.69 -4.39 3.65
N GLY A 184 8.78 -4.36 4.97
CA GLY A 184 8.19 -3.30 5.79
C GLY A 184 8.74 -1.92 5.44
N ILE A 185 10.06 -1.81 5.24
CA ILE A 185 10.69 -0.55 4.83
C ILE A 185 10.16 -0.07 3.46
N VAL A 186 10.12 -0.95 2.45
CA VAL A 186 9.56 -0.61 1.13
C VAL A 186 8.11 -0.15 1.26
N GLY A 187 7.29 -0.87 2.04
CA GLY A 187 5.90 -0.49 2.32
C GLY A 187 5.76 0.88 2.98
N GLY A 188 6.70 1.23 3.86
CA GLY A 188 6.78 2.54 4.50
C GLY A 188 7.11 3.67 3.51
N VAL A 189 8.11 3.48 2.65
CA VAL A 189 8.46 4.43 1.59
C VAL A 189 7.28 4.66 0.63
N GLU A 190 6.61 3.57 0.22
CA GLU A 190 5.41 3.67 -0.60
C GLU A 190 4.28 4.43 0.11
N ARG A 191 4.10 4.23 1.43
CA ARG A 191 3.09 4.95 2.20
C ARG A 191 3.36 6.45 2.23
N VAL A 192 4.58 6.85 2.51
CA VAL A 192 4.98 8.27 2.48
C VAL A 192 4.69 8.86 1.09
N SER A 193 5.10 8.19 0.03
CA SER A 193 4.85 8.65 -1.34
C SER A 193 3.35 8.82 -1.64
N ARG A 194 2.50 7.88 -1.17
CA ARG A 194 1.04 7.99 -1.31
C ARG A 194 0.46 9.17 -0.54
N VAL A 195 0.97 9.47 0.66
CA VAL A 195 0.55 10.65 1.43
C VAL A 195 0.82 11.93 0.65
N TYR A 196 2.02 12.09 0.11
CA TYR A 196 2.39 13.26 -0.69
C TYR A 196 1.62 13.35 -2.01
N LEU A 197 1.38 12.22 -2.69
CA LEU A 197 0.54 12.15 -3.90
C LEU A 197 -0.91 12.58 -3.64
N LEU A 198 -1.52 12.08 -2.55
CA LEU A 198 -2.90 12.41 -2.20
C LEU A 198 -3.04 13.85 -1.71
N ALA A 199 -2.03 14.39 -1.05
CA ALA A 199 -2.00 15.79 -0.62
C ALA A 199 -1.67 16.78 -1.76
N GLY A 200 -1.27 16.30 -2.95
CA GLY A 200 -0.81 17.15 -4.05
C GLY A 200 0.52 17.86 -3.78
N LYS A 201 1.36 17.29 -2.91
CA LYS A 201 2.63 17.87 -2.41
C LYS A 201 3.87 17.11 -2.88
N VAL A 202 3.78 16.47 -4.03
CA VAL A 202 4.88 15.60 -4.54
C VAL A 202 6.18 16.36 -4.76
N ASP A 203 6.12 17.66 -5.05
CA ASP A 203 7.30 18.52 -5.23
C ASP A 203 8.12 18.67 -3.93
N GLU A 204 7.52 18.42 -2.76
CA GLU A 204 8.21 18.44 -1.47
C GLU A 204 8.97 17.13 -1.19
N LEU A 205 8.61 16.03 -1.88
CA LEU A 205 9.12 14.68 -1.59
C LEU A 205 10.65 14.55 -1.77
N PRO A 206 11.29 15.16 -2.79
CA PRO A 206 12.76 15.10 -2.92
C PRO A 206 13.51 15.66 -1.70
N SER A 207 12.95 16.67 -1.04
CA SER A 207 13.54 17.23 0.19
C SER A 207 13.48 16.30 1.40
N LYS A 208 12.78 15.16 1.29
CA LYS A 208 12.58 14.16 2.33
C LYS A 208 13.51 12.95 2.20
N ALA A 209 14.35 12.92 1.17
CA ALA A 209 15.22 11.78 0.87
C ALA A 209 16.22 11.50 2.02
N ASP A 210 16.83 12.55 2.59
CA ASP A 210 17.75 12.39 3.74
C ASP A 210 17.04 11.82 4.96
N GLU A 211 15.82 12.30 5.26
CA GLU A 211 15.04 11.83 6.39
C GLU A 211 14.60 10.36 6.20
N LEU A 212 14.19 9.97 4.99
CA LEU A 212 13.89 8.58 4.64
C LEU A 212 15.13 7.70 4.73
N SER A 213 16.27 8.17 4.25
CA SER A 213 17.56 7.46 4.32
C SER A 213 17.99 7.25 5.78
N ALA A 214 17.89 8.27 6.62
CA ALA A 214 18.20 8.18 8.05
C ALA A 214 17.28 7.17 8.76
N TRP A 215 15.96 7.20 8.43
CA TRP A 215 15.01 6.22 8.95
C TRP A 215 15.40 4.79 8.58
N VAL A 216 15.69 4.52 7.31
CA VAL A 216 16.08 3.19 6.84
C VAL A 216 17.42 2.75 7.42
N SER A 217 18.38 3.66 7.56
CA SER A 217 19.69 3.40 8.13
C SER A 217 19.66 3.17 9.65
N SER A 218 18.53 3.36 10.31
CA SER A 218 18.36 3.01 11.73
C SER A 218 18.26 1.49 11.95
N TYR A 219 17.84 0.75 10.95
CA TYR A 219 17.70 -0.71 11.04
C TYR A 219 19.05 -1.42 10.89
N ARG A 220 19.16 -2.59 11.50
CA ARG A 220 20.33 -3.46 11.45
C ARG A 220 19.88 -4.90 11.14
N PRO A 221 20.79 -5.76 10.65
CA PRO A 221 20.50 -7.18 10.55
C PRO A 221 20.04 -7.72 11.90
N TRP A 222 18.87 -8.35 11.89
CA TRP A 222 18.24 -8.92 13.06
C TRP A 222 17.53 -10.23 12.69
N CYS A 223 17.69 -11.24 13.52
CA CYS A 223 17.07 -12.54 13.34
C CYS A 223 16.15 -12.82 14.53
N CYS A 224 14.85 -12.85 14.29
CA CYS A 224 13.91 -13.45 15.22
C CYS A 224 14.16 -14.96 15.29
N SER A 225 14.24 -15.52 16.49
CA SER A 225 14.01 -16.96 16.66
C SER A 225 12.56 -17.20 16.25
N THR A 226 12.33 -18.08 15.27
CA THR A 226 10.97 -18.54 14.96
C THR A 226 10.26 -18.93 16.23
N PRO A 227 9.07 -18.41 16.53
CA PRO A 227 8.28 -18.86 17.67
C PRO A 227 8.04 -20.35 17.54
N ASP A 228 8.15 -21.05 18.66
CA ASP A 228 7.74 -22.45 18.78
C ASP A 228 6.33 -22.60 18.21
N GLU A 229 6.17 -23.46 17.22
CA GLU A 229 4.92 -23.69 16.50
C GLU A 229 3.88 -24.33 17.45
N THR A 230 3.24 -23.53 18.27
CA THR A 230 1.97 -23.95 18.88
C THR A 230 0.84 -23.54 17.93
N PRO A 231 0.23 -24.47 17.18
CA PRO A 231 -0.89 -24.16 16.31
C PRO A 231 -2.04 -23.62 17.15
N ARG A 232 -2.27 -22.33 17.12
CA ARG A 232 -3.49 -21.75 17.68
C ARG A 232 -4.61 -22.07 16.71
N ALA A 233 -5.56 -22.91 17.15
CA ALA A 233 -6.71 -23.30 16.35
C ALA A 233 -7.39 -22.08 15.74
N PRO A 234 -7.72 -22.10 14.43
CA PRO A 234 -8.35 -20.97 13.78
C PRO A 234 -9.75 -20.76 14.38
N ALA A 235 -9.89 -19.72 15.18
CA ALA A 235 -11.22 -19.22 15.52
C ALA A 235 -11.88 -18.77 14.20
N ARG A 236 -13.08 -19.25 13.94
CA ARG A 236 -13.96 -18.74 12.87
C ARG A 236 -15.04 -17.86 13.52
N PRO A 237 -14.75 -16.62 13.90
CA PRO A 237 -15.80 -15.73 14.33
C PRO A 237 -16.45 -15.14 13.08
N GLN A 238 -17.67 -15.55 12.81
CA GLN A 238 -18.54 -14.78 11.94
C GLN A 238 -18.88 -13.47 12.63
N PRO A 239 -19.06 -12.35 11.88
CA PRO A 239 -19.50 -11.09 12.46
C PRO A 239 -20.78 -11.33 13.28
N ARG A 240 -20.81 -10.85 14.52
CA ARG A 240 -22.00 -10.97 15.34
C ARG A 240 -23.08 -10.04 14.78
N LEU A 241 -24.01 -10.59 14.00
CA LEU A 241 -25.16 -9.86 13.41
C LEU A 241 -26.28 -9.57 14.44
N ARG A 242 -26.07 -9.95 15.71
CA ARG A 242 -27.06 -9.76 16.78
C ARG A 242 -26.79 -8.44 17.52
N GLY A 243 -27.80 -7.60 17.59
CA GLY A 243 -27.81 -6.32 18.31
C GLY A 243 -29.11 -5.56 18.03
N LYS A 244 -29.45 -4.60 18.91
CA LYS A 244 -30.66 -3.75 18.75
C LYS A 244 -30.43 -2.65 17.71
N ASP A 245 -29.19 -2.30 17.41
CA ASP A 245 -28.83 -1.26 16.46
C ASP A 245 -28.87 -1.81 15.03
N GLU A 246 -29.85 -1.37 14.27
CA GLU A 246 -30.08 -1.76 12.87
C GLU A 246 -28.95 -1.29 11.95
N GLY A 247 -28.43 -0.09 12.17
CA GLY A 247 -27.30 0.45 11.42
C GLY A 247 -26.06 -0.41 11.59
N LEU A 248 -25.75 -0.82 12.82
CA LEU A 248 -24.62 -1.72 13.09
C LEU A 248 -24.80 -3.10 12.44
N ARG A 249 -26.02 -3.64 12.41
CA ARG A 249 -26.31 -4.91 11.73
C ARG A 249 -26.10 -4.80 10.22
N ILE A 250 -26.52 -3.68 9.61
CA ILE A 250 -26.31 -3.38 8.19
C ILE A 250 -24.82 -3.35 7.86
N LEU A 251 -24.00 -2.62 8.63
CA LEU A 251 -22.56 -2.52 8.39
C LEU A 251 -21.86 -3.87 8.50
N ARG A 252 -22.20 -4.66 9.51
CA ARG A 252 -21.63 -6.01 9.68
C ARG A 252 -22.06 -6.97 8.59
N ALA A 253 -23.30 -6.87 8.12
CA ALA A 253 -23.81 -7.65 7.00
C ALA A 253 -23.06 -7.28 5.70
N ALA A 254 -22.86 -6.00 5.44
CA ALA A 254 -22.06 -5.54 4.29
C ALA A 254 -20.62 -6.06 4.35
N ALA A 255 -19.96 -5.97 5.51
CA ALA A 255 -18.62 -6.51 5.71
C ALA A 255 -18.57 -8.03 5.49
N ALA A 256 -19.54 -8.79 5.99
CA ALA A 256 -19.61 -10.24 5.83
C ALA A 256 -19.78 -10.64 4.37
N ILE A 257 -20.68 -9.99 3.62
CA ILE A 257 -20.89 -10.26 2.20
C ILE A 257 -19.64 -9.91 1.38
N ALA A 258 -19.05 -8.73 1.64
CA ALA A 258 -17.83 -8.32 0.94
C ALA A 258 -16.69 -9.31 1.19
N ALA A 259 -16.52 -9.80 2.41
CA ALA A 259 -15.48 -10.77 2.73
C ALA A 259 -15.67 -12.15 2.09
N SER A 260 -16.93 -12.58 1.85
CA SER A 260 -17.23 -13.89 1.24
C SER A 260 -17.31 -13.86 -0.28
N ASP A 261 -17.93 -12.82 -0.84
CA ASP A 261 -18.35 -12.76 -2.24
C ASP A 261 -17.71 -11.57 -3.01
N GLY A 262 -16.82 -10.83 -2.33
CA GLY A 262 -16.21 -9.62 -2.85
C GLY A 262 -17.12 -8.39 -2.77
N TYR A 263 -16.53 -7.21 -2.99
CA TYR A 263 -17.29 -5.94 -3.08
C TYR A 263 -18.39 -6.00 -4.14
N SER A 264 -18.13 -6.63 -5.29
CA SER A 264 -19.11 -6.79 -6.37
C SER A 264 -20.33 -7.64 -5.98
N GLY A 265 -20.23 -8.43 -4.93
CA GLY A 265 -21.32 -9.23 -4.38
C GLY A 265 -22.31 -8.44 -3.53
N LEU A 266 -22.03 -7.17 -3.23
CA LEU A 266 -22.92 -6.33 -2.42
C LEU A 266 -24.15 -5.87 -3.20
N SER A 267 -25.31 -5.92 -2.54
CA SER A 267 -26.54 -5.28 -2.99
C SER A 267 -27.43 -4.96 -1.76
N GLY A 268 -28.27 -3.94 -1.88
CA GLY A 268 -29.19 -3.55 -0.80
C GLY A 268 -30.05 -4.72 -0.32
N ALA A 269 -30.63 -5.51 -1.24
CA ALA A 269 -31.45 -6.67 -0.93
C ALA A 269 -30.66 -7.79 -0.18
N ARG A 270 -29.39 -8.00 -0.50
CA ARG A 270 -28.57 -8.98 0.21
C ARG A 270 -28.20 -8.49 1.61
N ILE A 271 -27.82 -7.21 1.72
CA ILE A 271 -27.45 -6.59 2.98
C ILE A 271 -28.64 -6.60 3.94
N THR A 272 -29.82 -6.13 3.50
CA THR A 272 -31.03 -6.08 4.34
C THR A 272 -31.49 -7.46 4.79
N ARG A 273 -31.45 -8.45 3.89
CA ARG A 273 -31.77 -9.86 4.23
C ARG A 273 -30.83 -10.41 5.29
N LEU A 274 -29.53 -10.23 5.13
CA LEU A 274 -28.54 -10.73 6.09
C LEU A 274 -28.58 -9.99 7.42
N ALA A 275 -28.81 -8.67 7.38
CA ALA A 275 -28.96 -7.83 8.57
C ALA A 275 -30.28 -8.04 9.32
N GLY A 276 -31.30 -8.64 8.67
CA GLY A 276 -32.65 -8.77 9.22
C GLY A 276 -33.32 -7.40 9.45
N VAL A 277 -33.22 -6.51 8.47
CA VAL A 277 -33.82 -5.16 8.48
C VAL A 277 -34.67 -4.97 7.22
N SER A 278 -35.57 -3.98 7.24
CA SER A 278 -36.37 -3.63 6.06
C SER A 278 -35.54 -2.86 5.02
N GLU A 279 -35.99 -2.89 3.76
CA GLU A 279 -35.38 -2.08 2.70
C GLU A 279 -35.54 -0.58 2.99
N ASP A 280 -36.65 -0.17 3.62
CA ASP A 280 -36.89 1.22 4.05
C ASP A 280 -35.87 1.67 5.10
N THR A 281 -35.53 0.79 6.06
CA THR A 281 -34.46 1.08 7.03
C THR A 281 -33.13 1.31 6.33
N PHE A 282 -32.78 0.46 5.37
CA PHE A 282 -31.56 0.64 4.60
C PHE A 282 -31.58 1.94 3.78
N ALA A 283 -32.67 2.20 3.06
CA ALA A 283 -32.84 3.38 2.23
C ALA A 283 -32.84 4.69 3.06
N SER A 284 -33.28 4.65 4.30
CA SER A 284 -33.23 5.80 5.22
C SER A 284 -31.81 6.18 5.64
N LEU A 285 -30.89 5.21 5.68
CA LEU A 285 -29.47 5.39 6.06
C LEU A 285 -28.57 5.57 4.84
N TYR A 286 -28.86 4.85 3.77
CA TYR A 286 -28.08 4.81 2.54
C TYR A 286 -28.99 4.92 1.33
N ASN A 287 -28.90 6.02 0.58
CA ASN A 287 -29.76 6.28 -0.57
C ASN A 287 -28.96 6.79 -1.78
N GLY A 288 -29.61 6.78 -2.94
CA GLY A 288 -29.00 7.25 -4.19
C GLY A 288 -28.07 6.25 -4.85
N ALA A 289 -27.33 6.72 -5.83
CA ALA A 289 -26.46 5.89 -6.68
C ALA A 289 -25.24 5.31 -5.94
N THR A 290 -24.81 5.95 -4.84
CA THR A 290 -23.63 5.56 -4.05
C THR A 290 -24.00 4.77 -2.78
N ALA A 291 -25.27 4.43 -2.56
CA ALA A 291 -25.76 3.79 -1.33
C ALA A 291 -24.94 2.56 -0.89
N ILE A 292 -24.56 1.69 -1.85
CA ILE A 292 -23.76 0.49 -1.59
C ILE A 292 -22.33 0.85 -1.23
N GLU A 293 -21.74 1.80 -1.96
CA GLU A 293 -20.40 2.31 -1.70
C GLU A 293 -20.31 2.96 -0.32
N ASP A 294 -21.25 3.86 0.01
CA ASP A 294 -21.30 4.54 1.28
C ASP A 294 -21.47 3.56 2.45
N CYS A 295 -22.35 2.57 2.30
CA CYS A 295 -22.54 1.50 3.28
C CYS A 295 -21.26 0.68 3.49
N PHE A 296 -20.59 0.28 2.41
CA PHE A 296 -19.33 -0.47 2.50
C PHE A 296 -18.21 0.35 3.14
N LEU A 297 -18.06 1.62 2.76
CA LEU A 297 -17.07 2.50 3.34
C LEU A 297 -17.34 2.78 4.84
N ALA A 298 -18.59 2.88 5.24
CA ALA A 298 -18.96 2.97 6.65
C ALA A 298 -18.65 1.66 7.41
N ALA A 299 -18.85 0.50 6.77
CA ALA A 299 -18.46 -0.79 7.35
C ALA A 299 -16.92 -0.89 7.50
N PHE A 300 -16.15 -0.43 6.52
CA PHE A 300 -14.69 -0.33 6.61
C PHE A 300 -14.25 0.56 7.79
N ASP A 301 -14.86 1.73 7.96
CA ASP A 301 -14.54 2.63 9.09
C ASP A 301 -14.87 2.00 10.44
N LEU A 302 -15.98 1.28 10.55
CA LEU A 302 -16.35 0.54 11.76
C LEU A 302 -15.29 -0.48 12.13
N LEU A 303 -14.88 -1.31 11.17
CA LEU A 303 -13.85 -2.35 11.39
C LEU A 303 -12.50 -1.73 11.75
N GLY A 304 -12.10 -0.65 11.06
CA GLY A 304 -10.89 0.09 11.37
C GLY A 304 -10.90 0.69 12.78
N ALA A 305 -12.04 1.22 13.22
CA ALA A 305 -12.22 1.73 14.57
C ALA A 305 -12.14 0.62 15.63
N GLU A 306 -12.74 -0.56 15.38
CA GLU A 306 -12.65 -1.73 16.28
C GLU A 306 -11.18 -2.17 16.47
N VAL A 307 -10.41 -2.25 15.38
CA VAL A 307 -8.97 -2.59 15.43
C VAL A 307 -8.17 -1.54 16.22
N LEU A 308 -8.40 -0.24 15.94
CA LEU A 308 -7.74 0.87 16.66
C LEU A 308 -8.05 0.82 18.16
N VAL A 309 -9.30 0.60 18.54
CA VAL A 309 -9.71 0.52 19.96
C VAL A 309 -9.05 -0.66 20.66
N CYS A 310 -8.98 -1.82 19.98
CA CYS A 310 -8.33 -3.02 20.49
C CYS A 310 -6.84 -2.75 20.78
N GLY A 311 -6.09 -2.25 19.81
CA GLY A 311 -4.68 -1.92 19.98
C GLY A 311 -4.43 -0.83 21.01
N ALA A 312 -5.22 0.25 21.00
CA ALA A 312 -5.10 1.34 21.96
C ALA A 312 -5.40 0.89 23.40
N ARG A 313 -6.34 -0.04 23.59
CA ARG A 313 -6.65 -0.63 24.91
C ARG A 313 -5.47 -1.43 25.44
N ALA A 314 -4.92 -2.33 24.64
CA ALA A 314 -3.76 -3.14 24.99
C ALA A 314 -2.54 -2.25 25.29
N SER A 315 -2.30 -1.25 24.46
CA SER A 315 -1.22 -0.28 24.66
C SER A 315 -1.36 0.47 25.98
N ARG A 316 -2.57 0.90 26.36
CA ARG A 316 -2.79 1.62 27.65
C ARG A 316 -2.61 0.73 28.88
N ALA A 317 -2.81 -0.56 28.77
CA ALA A 317 -2.66 -1.50 29.89
C ALA A 317 -1.19 -1.82 30.22
N ALA A 318 -0.25 -1.52 29.33
CA ALA A 318 1.17 -1.77 29.52
C ALA A 318 1.81 -0.72 30.45
N ALA A 319 2.88 -1.13 31.17
CA ALA A 319 3.57 -0.31 32.15
C ALA A 319 4.32 0.89 31.52
N GLY A 320 5.00 0.67 30.39
CA GLY A 320 5.78 1.67 29.67
C GLY A 320 5.26 1.91 28.25
N TRP A 321 5.69 3.00 27.61
CA TRP A 321 5.28 3.27 26.23
C TRP A 321 5.86 2.28 25.22
N PRO A 322 7.12 1.75 25.36
CA PRO A 322 7.64 0.76 24.41
C PRO A 322 6.88 -0.57 24.50
N ASP A 323 6.61 -1.04 25.72
CA ASP A 323 5.76 -2.22 25.95
C ASP A 323 4.33 -1.98 25.45
N GLY A 324 3.86 -0.74 25.57
CA GLY A 324 2.57 -0.32 25.02
C GLY A 324 2.50 -0.42 23.51
N VAL A 325 3.56 -0.08 22.79
CA VAL A 325 3.67 -0.25 21.33
C VAL A 325 3.61 -1.74 20.99
N ARG A 326 4.44 -2.57 21.64
CA ARG A 326 4.44 -4.02 21.44
C ARG A 326 3.07 -4.64 21.70
N SER A 327 2.48 -4.36 22.86
CA SER A 327 1.18 -4.88 23.25
C SER A 327 0.07 -4.44 22.29
N GLY A 328 0.12 -3.18 21.81
CA GLY A 328 -0.83 -2.64 20.85
C GLY A 328 -0.74 -3.31 19.48
N ILE A 329 0.47 -3.53 18.97
CA ILE A 329 0.72 -4.24 17.72
C ILE A 329 0.26 -5.69 17.82
N THR A 330 0.65 -6.40 18.88
CA THR A 330 0.24 -7.79 19.11
C THR A 330 -1.27 -7.92 19.16
N ALA A 331 -1.96 -7.07 19.91
CA ALA A 331 -3.42 -7.09 20.02
C ALA A 331 -4.12 -6.80 18.68
N LEU A 332 -3.56 -5.90 17.85
CA LEU A 332 -4.03 -5.62 16.51
C LEU A 332 -3.91 -6.85 15.61
N LEU A 333 -2.73 -7.48 15.58
CA LEU A 333 -2.46 -8.66 14.76
C LEU A 333 -3.36 -9.83 15.19
N ASP A 334 -3.48 -10.08 16.49
CA ASP A 334 -4.36 -11.11 17.05
C ASP A 334 -5.84 -10.85 16.70
N HIS A 335 -6.27 -9.58 16.76
CA HIS A 335 -7.64 -9.21 16.38
C HIS A 335 -7.93 -9.51 14.93
N VAL A 336 -7.04 -9.15 14.00
CA VAL A 336 -7.20 -9.43 12.56
C VAL A 336 -7.13 -10.94 12.30
N ALA A 337 -6.21 -11.66 12.96
CA ALA A 337 -6.10 -13.12 12.86
C ALA A 337 -7.36 -13.84 13.34
N ALA A 338 -7.95 -13.36 14.44
CA ALA A 338 -9.21 -13.91 14.99
C ALA A 338 -10.44 -13.54 14.14
N HIS A 339 -10.37 -12.52 13.31
CA HIS A 339 -11.47 -12.01 12.50
C HIS A 339 -11.05 -11.89 11.02
N PRO A 340 -10.88 -13.00 10.28
CA PRO A 340 -10.35 -12.98 8.90
C PRO A 340 -11.12 -12.07 7.94
N PHE A 341 -12.42 -11.85 8.17
CA PHE A 341 -13.25 -10.93 7.39
C PHE A 341 -12.77 -9.48 7.48
N VAL A 342 -12.19 -9.06 8.63
CA VAL A 342 -11.56 -7.74 8.78
C VAL A 342 -10.39 -7.61 7.83
N GLY A 343 -9.54 -8.66 7.76
CA GLY A 343 -8.43 -8.71 6.81
C GLY A 343 -8.90 -8.60 5.37
N SER A 344 -9.91 -9.37 4.96
CA SER A 344 -10.46 -9.31 3.60
C SER A 344 -10.98 -7.91 3.25
N VAL A 345 -11.83 -7.34 4.09
CA VAL A 345 -12.42 -5.99 3.84
C VAL A 345 -11.34 -4.91 3.81
N ALA A 346 -10.43 -4.91 4.78
CA ALA A 346 -9.47 -3.82 4.95
C ALA A 346 -8.29 -3.88 3.95
N PHE A 347 -7.90 -5.08 3.50
CA PHE A 347 -6.67 -5.26 2.72
C PHE A 347 -6.91 -5.77 1.29
N ILE A 348 -8.13 -6.21 0.94
CA ILE A 348 -8.47 -6.68 -0.40
C ILE A 348 -9.63 -5.86 -0.97
N GLU A 349 -10.82 -5.93 -0.35
CA GLU A 349 -12.05 -5.41 -0.95
C GLU A 349 -12.10 -3.89 -1.01
N ILE A 350 -11.43 -3.20 -0.10
CA ILE A 350 -11.34 -1.73 -0.10
C ILE A 350 -10.79 -1.18 -1.43
N PHE A 351 -9.95 -1.92 -2.11
CA PHE A 351 -9.36 -1.49 -3.38
C PHE A 351 -10.28 -1.67 -4.59
N SER A 352 -11.36 -2.44 -4.44
CA SER A 352 -12.35 -2.66 -5.49
C SER A 352 -13.36 -1.53 -5.62
N VAL A 353 -13.39 -0.59 -4.68
CA VAL A 353 -14.39 0.48 -4.60
C VAL A 353 -14.05 1.65 -5.51
N GLY A 354 -12.79 2.10 -5.50
CA GLY A 354 -12.35 3.25 -6.30
C GLY A 354 -11.64 4.36 -5.50
N PRO A 355 -11.54 5.57 -6.06
CA PRO A 355 -10.74 6.67 -5.47
C PRO A 355 -11.17 7.08 -4.05
N SER A 356 -12.47 7.11 -3.75
CA SER A 356 -13.00 7.43 -2.42
C SER A 356 -12.48 6.50 -1.32
N ALA A 357 -12.31 5.23 -1.64
CA ALA A 357 -11.76 4.23 -0.73
C ALA A 357 -10.27 4.42 -0.46
N ILE A 358 -9.51 4.86 -1.47
CA ILE A 358 -8.07 5.16 -1.32
C ILE A 358 -7.88 6.28 -0.28
N GLU A 359 -8.67 7.34 -0.36
CA GLU A 359 -8.64 8.45 0.60
C GLU A 359 -9.10 8.00 2.00
N ARG A 360 -10.16 7.18 2.07
CA ARG A 360 -10.69 6.67 3.34
C ARG A 360 -9.67 5.80 4.06
N ARG A 361 -9.02 4.90 3.31
CA ARG A 361 -7.92 4.07 3.80
C ARG A 361 -6.74 4.94 4.27
N SER A 362 -6.36 5.96 3.50
CA SER A 362 -5.26 6.87 3.88
C SER A 362 -5.54 7.57 5.20
N ARG A 363 -6.77 8.05 5.42
CA ARG A 363 -7.20 8.65 6.69
C ARG A 363 -7.18 7.65 7.85
N LEU A 364 -7.54 6.40 7.61
CA LEU A 364 -7.44 5.36 8.65
C LEU A 364 -5.98 5.13 9.07
N LEU A 365 -5.05 5.02 8.11
CA LEU A 365 -3.62 4.85 8.40
C LEU A 365 -3.05 6.06 9.15
N GLN A 366 -3.47 7.29 8.80
CA GLN A 366 -3.11 8.49 9.57
C GLN A 366 -3.55 8.38 11.03
N ARG A 367 -4.78 7.92 11.30
CA ARG A 367 -5.26 7.71 12.67
C ARG A 367 -4.43 6.66 13.42
N PHE A 368 -3.92 5.63 12.75
CA PHE A 368 -2.99 4.68 13.37
C PHE A 368 -1.66 5.36 13.71
N ALA A 369 -1.11 6.21 12.85
CA ALA A 369 0.10 6.98 13.13
C ALA A 369 -0.10 7.92 14.33
N ASP A 370 -1.21 8.64 14.39
CA ASP A 370 -1.55 9.52 15.51
C ASP A 370 -1.65 8.76 16.85
N VAL A 371 -2.28 7.58 16.85
CA VAL A 371 -2.40 6.73 18.05
C VAL A 371 -1.04 6.18 18.44
N PHE A 372 -0.20 5.80 17.48
CA PHE A 372 1.13 5.29 17.70
C PHE A 372 2.01 6.30 18.45
N ILE A 373 2.06 7.56 18.02
CA ILE A 373 2.92 8.59 18.61
C ILE A 373 2.36 9.19 19.90
N LYS A 374 1.04 9.10 20.13
CA LYS A 374 0.35 9.82 21.24
C LYS A 374 0.87 9.48 22.63
N ARG A 375 1.39 8.27 22.86
CA ARG A 375 1.91 7.84 24.15
C ARG A 375 3.41 8.05 24.32
N MET A 376 4.10 8.43 23.27
CA MET A 376 5.54 8.67 23.36
C MET A 376 5.82 10.00 24.05
N PRO A 377 6.87 10.09 24.87
CA PRO A 377 7.38 11.36 25.35
C PRO A 377 7.71 12.28 24.18
N ASP A 378 7.48 13.57 24.30
CA ASP A 378 7.72 14.54 23.22
C ASP A 378 9.14 14.48 22.66
N SER A 379 10.13 14.24 23.53
CA SER A 379 11.54 14.08 23.17
C SER A 379 11.87 12.84 22.36
N GLN A 380 10.97 11.87 22.31
CA GLN A 380 11.14 10.59 21.60
C GLN A 380 10.15 10.40 20.45
N ARG A 381 9.30 11.41 20.17
CA ARG A 381 8.37 11.32 19.06
C ARG A 381 9.11 11.38 17.73
N PRO A 382 8.92 10.39 16.85
CA PRO A 382 9.42 10.48 15.48
C PRO A 382 8.72 11.63 14.73
N SER A 383 9.30 12.07 13.66
CA SER A 383 8.62 12.99 12.74
C SER A 383 7.34 12.37 12.18
N GLU A 384 6.43 13.18 11.67
CA GLU A 384 5.21 12.72 11.01
C GLU A 384 5.53 11.77 9.84
N LEU A 385 6.57 12.09 9.06
CA LEU A 385 7.02 11.26 7.94
C LEU A 385 7.44 9.87 8.43
N VAL A 386 8.25 9.78 9.48
CA VAL A 386 8.72 8.49 10.02
C VAL A 386 7.56 7.71 10.64
N ALA A 387 6.63 8.37 11.32
CA ALA A 387 5.42 7.71 11.86
C ALA A 387 4.56 7.11 10.75
N GLU A 388 4.35 7.85 9.65
CA GLU A 388 3.64 7.37 8.47
C GLU A 388 4.38 6.20 7.80
N ALA A 389 5.71 6.26 7.71
CA ALA A 389 6.52 5.19 7.17
C ALA A 389 6.40 3.90 8.00
N ILE A 390 6.48 4.00 9.33
CA ILE A 390 6.32 2.87 10.25
C ILE A 390 4.95 2.21 10.07
N VAL A 391 3.88 3.00 10.12
CA VAL A 391 2.50 2.48 9.96
C VAL A 391 2.31 1.86 8.58
N GLY A 392 2.85 2.50 7.54
CA GLY A 392 2.81 1.97 6.17
C GLY A 392 3.55 0.65 6.03
N GLY A 393 4.69 0.52 6.69
CA GLY A 393 5.47 -0.71 6.73
C GLY A 393 4.72 -1.86 7.40
N ILE A 394 4.17 -1.64 8.60
CA ILE A 394 3.36 -2.64 9.31
C ILE A 394 2.14 -3.04 8.48
N TRP A 395 1.46 -2.05 7.85
CA TRP A 395 0.34 -2.32 6.96
C TRP A 395 0.74 -3.21 5.78
N ALA A 396 1.90 -2.97 5.15
CA ALA A 396 2.38 -3.77 4.04
C ALA A 396 2.67 -5.22 4.45
N LEU A 397 3.21 -5.44 5.66
CA LEU A 397 3.41 -6.78 6.20
C LEU A 397 2.09 -7.52 6.42
N ILE A 398 1.10 -6.88 7.02
CA ILE A 398 -0.23 -7.49 7.22
C ILE A 398 -0.87 -7.79 5.87
N HIS A 399 -0.81 -6.85 4.92
CA HIS A 399 -1.35 -7.02 3.57
C HIS A 399 -0.77 -8.26 2.87
N ASP A 400 0.55 -8.49 2.95
CA ASP A 400 1.22 -9.65 2.36
C ASP A 400 0.65 -10.97 2.90
N TYR A 401 0.46 -11.08 4.23
CA TYR A 401 -0.13 -12.26 4.86
C TYR A 401 -1.60 -12.46 4.46
N VAL A 402 -2.37 -11.37 4.38
CA VAL A 402 -3.80 -11.43 4.01
C VAL A 402 -3.96 -11.91 2.57
N VAL A 403 -3.21 -11.33 1.62
CA VAL A 403 -3.31 -11.69 0.19
C VAL A 403 -2.86 -13.13 -0.07
N ARG A 404 -1.91 -13.64 0.71
CA ARG A 404 -1.47 -15.04 0.65
C ARG A 404 -2.40 -16.01 1.38
N GLY A 405 -3.50 -15.55 1.99
CA GLY A 405 -4.41 -16.38 2.76
C GLY A 405 -3.87 -16.87 4.11
N GLN A 406 -2.83 -16.23 4.62
CA GLN A 406 -2.13 -16.59 5.85
C GLN A 406 -2.55 -15.74 7.05
N VAL A 407 -3.79 -15.21 7.05
CA VAL A 407 -4.31 -14.33 8.11
C VAL A 407 -4.18 -14.96 9.51
N HIS A 408 -4.36 -16.26 9.63
CA HIS A 408 -4.22 -16.98 10.89
C HIS A 408 -2.80 -16.97 11.47
N ARG A 409 -1.80 -16.64 10.67
CA ARG A 409 -0.39 -16.57 11.06
C ARG A 409 0.08 -15.14 11.37
N LEU A 410 -0.80 -14.15 11.37
CA LEU A 410 -0.42 -12.74 11.61
C LEU A 410 0.30 -12.52 12.95
N HIS A 411 0.04 -13.35 13.96
CA HIS A 411 0.75 -13.30 15.24
C HIS A 411 2.27 -13.49 15.11
N GLU A 412 2.74 -14.18 14.05
CA GLU A 412 4.16 -14.36 13.77
C GLU A 412 4.88 -13.04 13.41
N LEU A 413 4.13 -12.04 12.95
CA LEU A 413 4.66 -10.72 12.64
C LEU A 413 4.89 -9.84 13.88
N ALA A 414 4.47 -10.26 15.08
CA ALA A 414 4.45 -9.38 16.25
C ALA A 414 5.85 -8.82 16.59
N ASP A 415 6.87 -9.65 16.54
CA ASP A 415 8.24 -9.24 16.85
C ASP A 415 8.83 -8.37 15.72
N ASP A 416 8.68 -8.75 14.45
CA ASP A 416 9.16 -7.96 13.32
C ASP A 416 8.46 -6.59 13.23
N ALA A 417 7.14 -6.56 13.42
CA ALA A 417 6.36 -5.31 13.41
C ALA A 417 6.73 -4.41 14.61
N THR A 418 7.02 -5.00 15.77
CA THR A 418 7.52 -4.27 16.95
C THR A 418 8.90 -3.71 16.69
N TYR A 419 9.82 -4.51 16.10
CA TYR A 419 11.14 -4.07 15.71
C TYR A 419 11.08 -2.91 14.72
N LEU A 420 10.24 -3.03 13.68
CA LEU A 420 10.02 -1.98 12.69
C LEU A 420 9.51 -0.67 13.33
N ALA A 421 8.65 -0.78 14.34
CA ALA A 421 8.08 0.37 15.02
C ALA A 421 9.05 1.05 16.01
N LEU A 422 9.81 0.28 16.76
CA LEU A 422 10.60 0.81 17.87
C LEU A 422 12.02 1.23 17.47
N THR A 423 12.64 0.54 16.52
CA THR A 423 14.05 0.79 16.15
C THR A 423 14.35 2.25 15.79
N PRO A 424 13.52 2.95 14.99
CA PRO A 424 13.78 4.36 14.65
C PRO A 424 13.70 5.32 15.83
N VAL A 425 13.11 4.88 16.94
CA VAL A 425 12.81 5.72 18.12
C VAL A 425 13.75 5.44 19.28
N VAL A 426 13.97 4.16 19.60
CA VAL A 426 14.79 3.76 20.76
C VAL A 426 16.16 3.21 20.36
N GLY A 427 16.41 3.02 19.08
CA GLY A 427 17.61 2.38 18.55
C GLY A 427 17.52 0.86 18.47
N HIS A 428 18.41 0.26 17.68
CA HIS A 428 18.44 -1.18 17.41
C HIS A 428 18.53 -2.03 18.67
N GLU A 429 19.56 -1.77 19.52
CA GLU A 429 19.84 -2.59 20.70
C GLU A 429 18.67 -2.59 21.70
N ALA A 430 18.13 -1.40 21.99
CA ALA A 430 17.00 -1.28 22.91
C ALA A 430 15.72 -1.93 22.34
N ALA A 431 15.46 -1.82 21.06
CA ALA A 431 14.33 -2.49 20.41
C ALA A 431 14.45 -4.01 20.51
N VAL A 432 15.64 -4.56 20.25
CA VAL A 432 15.90 -6.01 20.36
C VAL A 432 15.74 -6.49 21.81
N GLN A 433 16.28 -5.77 22.79
CA GLN A 433 16.12 -6.12 24.21
C GLN A 433 14.65 -6.15 24.65
N LEU A 434 13.85 -5.17 24.21
CA LEU A 434 12.42 -5.13 24.50
C LEU A 434 11.65 -6.31 23.91
N ILE A 435 12.08 -6.80 22.74
CA ILE A 435 11.44 -7.94 22.07
C ILE A 435 11.84 -9.26 22.73
N LEU A 436 13.12 -9.44 23.01
CA LEU A 436 13.64 -10.70 23.56
C LEU A 436 13.28 -10.87 25.05
N GLY A 437 13.10 -9.77 25.80
CA GLY A 437 12.91 -9.80 27.26
C GLY A 437 14.16 -10.34 28.01
N ASP A 438 14.12 -10.34 29.33
CA ASP A 438 15.27 -10.67 30.17
C ASP A 438 15.76 -12.13 30.09
N GLY A 439 15.19 -12.98 29.25
CA GLY A 439 15.51 -14.41 29.18
C GLY A 439 15.86 -14.98 27.79
N ARG A 440 15.82 -14.17 26.75
CA ARG A 440 16.15 -14.63 25.37
C ARG A 440 17.45 -13.96 24.90
N SER A 441 18.48 -14.74 24.58
CA SER A 441 19.74 -14.23 24.01
C SER A 441 19.66 -14.18 22.49
N ILE A 442 20.30 -13.18 21.88
CA ILE A 442 20.55 -13.13 20.44
C ILE A 442 21.42 -14.34 20.09
N ARG A 443 20.93 -15.27 19.26
CA ARG A 443 21.80 -16.27 18.65
C ARG A 443 22.63 -15.57 17.57
N PRO A 444 23.98 -15.61 17.65
CA PRO A 444 24.81 -15.11 16.58
C PRO A 444 24.51 -15.94 15.32
N ALA A 445 24.40 -15.28 14.18
CA ALA A 445 24.02 -15.87 12.88
C ALA A 445 24.96 -17.03 12.39
N ARG A 446 26.01 -17.35 13.10
CA ARG A 446 26.94 -18.46 12.80
C ARG A 446 26.30 -19.86 12.88
N ASP A 447 25.14 -20.01 13.51
CA ASP A 447 24.54 -21.34 13.75
C ASP A 447 23.44 -21.72 12.72
N LEU A 448 23.20 -20.90 11.71
CA LEU A 448 22.24 -21.19 10.62
C LEU A 448 22.98 -21.75 9.38
N ARG A 449 23.64 -22.92 9.53
CA ARG A 449 23.99 -23.71 8.34
C ARG A 449 22.70 -24.40 7.84
N PRO A 450 22.39 -24.33 6.51
CA PRO A 450 21.31 -25.12 5.97
C PRO A 450 21.59 -26.60 6.26
N ALA A 451 20.63 -27.29 6.84
CA ALA A 451 20.64 -28.75 6.89
C ALA A 451 20.66 -29.26 5.48
N GLY A 452 21.69 -30.06 5.16
CA GLY A 452 21.97 -30.63 3.85
C GLY A 452 20.90 -31.51 3.26
#